data_1882230304c741c6181a078a5b5b32b3
#
_entry.id   1882230304c741c6181a078a5b5b32b3
#
_cell.length_a   1.000
_cell.length_b   1.000
_cell.length_c   1.000
_cell.angle_alpha   90.00
_cell.angle_beta   90.00
_cell.angle_gamma   90.00
#
_symmetry.space_group_name_H-M   'P 1'
#
loop_
_entity.id
_entity.type
_entity.pdbx_description
1 polymer ?
#
loop_
_entity_poly.entity_id
_entity_poly.type
_entity_poly.pdbx_seq_one_letter_code
_entity_poly.pdbx_strand_id
1 'polypeptide(L)'
;MNQNTPQAALRPKLMSFDVFGTLISVRDSSYSAFEGILADAGAHHLDVKAFWEHWEHRNIAHYWKPYRSYREICELSLAETFAHFRVSGDGRLIERYFEAFPRFFLYDDVLRTLDRLSRRYRLAVVSNIDDDLLALTPLRRNFDLVCTAQRARGYKPDGTLFRHLIAHAACNRDEILHSGQSQFTDLVGGKPLGLTIAWINRRAIGLDPSVPRPDFIFPDIESLSRLVEL
;
A
#
# COMPACT_ATOMS: atom_id res chain seq x y z
N MET A 1 -37.79 11.83 8.73
CA MET A 1 -38.01 11.43 7.34
C MET A 1 -36.63 11.42 6.66
N ASN A 2 -35.97 10.25 6.68
CA ASN A 2 -34.68 10.08 5.99
C ASN A 2 -34.99 9.77 4.53
N GLN A 3 -34.82 10.76 3.66
CA GLN A 3 -34.84 10.53 2.22
C GLN A 3 -33.52 9.84 1.84
N ASN A 4 -33.57 8.53 1.72
CA ASN A 4 -32.55 7.72 1.05
C ASN A 4 -32.64 8.01 -0.45
N THR A 5 -32.06 9.10 -0.90
CA THR A 5 -31.83 9.29 -2.34
C THR A 5 -30.85 8.21 -2.77
N PRO A 6 -31.16 7.36 -3.75
CA PRO A 6 -30.20 6.38 -4.24
C PRO A 6 -28.96 7.15 -4.73
N GLN A 7 -27.84 6.98 -4.03
CA GLN A 7 -26.57 7.53 -4.49
C GLN A 7 -26.29 6.91 -5.85
N ALA A 8 -26.22 7.74 -6.89
CA ALA A 8 -25.95 7.26 -8.25
C ALA A 8 -24.69 6.38 -8.21
N ALA A 9 -24.78 5.19 -8.79
CA ALA A 9 -23.65 4.26 -8.81
C ALA A 9 -22.44 4.98 -9.43
N LEU A 10 -21.29 4.87 -8.77
CA LEU A 10 -20.06 5.40 -9.32
C LEU A 10 -19.74 4.71 -10.64
N ARG A 11 -19.30 5.50 -11.61
CA ARG A 11 -18.90 5.00 -12.94
C ARG A 11 -17.43 5.32 -13.21
N PRO A 12 -16.51 4.74 -12.43
CA PRO A 12 -15.09 4.96 -12.66
C PRO A 12 -14.69 4.37 -14.01
N LYS A 13 -13.76 5.01 -14.69
CA LYS A 13 -13.08 4.43 -15.87
C LYS A 13 -11.82 3.68 -15.46
N LEU A 14 -11.25 4.05 -14.30
CA LEU A 14 -10.07 3.43 -13.75
C LEU A 14 -10.28 3.14 -12.26
N MET A 15 -10.04 1.91 -11.86
CA MET A 15 -9.97 1.51 -10.45
C MET A 15 -8.52 1.25 -10.08
N SER A 16 -7.98 2.00 -9.15
CA SER A 16 -6.59 1.86 -8.70
C SER A 16 -6.52 1.31 -7.29
N PHE A 17 -5.50 0.51 -7.02
CA PHE A 17 -5.33 -0.22 -5.78
C PHE A 17 -3.93 0.02 -5.21
N ASP A 18 -3.85 0.33 -3.92
CA ASP A 18 -2.65 0.07 -3.15
C ASP A 18 -2.39 -1.45 -3.09
N VAL A 19 -1.16 -1.85 -2.84
CA VAL A 19 -0.75 -3.27 -2.86
C VAL A 19 -0.58 -3.82 -1.46
N PHE A 20 0.38 -3.29 -0.70
CA PHE A 20 0.78 -3.83 0.59
C PHE A 20 -0.19 -3.43 1.71
N GLY A 21 -0.82 -4.42 2.34
CA GLY A 21 -1.90 -4.24 3.32
C GLY A 21 -3.30 -4.11 2.69
N THR A 22 -3.39 -3.88 1.37
CA THR A 22 -4.65 -3.79 0.62
C THR A 22 -4.94 -5.08 -0.15
N LEU A 23 -4.04 -5.48 -1.04
CA LEU A 23 -4.13 -6.71 -1.84
C LEU A 23 -3.31 -7.85 -1.22
N ILE A 24 -2.18 -7.52 -0.62
CA ILE A 24 -1.25 -8.46 0.01
C ILE A 24 -1.28 -8.28 1.52
N SER A 25 -1.43 -9.38 2.26
CA SER A 25 -1.27 -9.40 3.72
C SER A 25 0.21 -9.27 4.07
N VAL A 26 0.58 -8.21 4.77
CA VAL A 26 1.98 -7.85 4.99
C VAL A 26 2.49 -8.32 6.35
N ARG A 27 1.70 -8.15 7.42
CA ARG A 27 2.22 -8.24 8.79
C ARG A 27 2.82 -9.59 9.14
N ASP A 28 2.04 -10.66 9.01
CA ASP A 28 2.51 -11.98 9.44
C ASP A 28 3.71 -12.46 8.61
N SER A 29 3.68 -12.18 7.29
CA SER A 29 4.79 -12.51 6.40
C SER A 29 6.04 -11.67 6.71
N SER A 30 5.86 -10.40 7.08
CA SER A 30 6.96 -9.52 7.50
C SER A 30 7.58 -9.97 8.81
N TYR A 31 6.77 -10.34 9.82
CA TYR A 31 7.30 -10.78 11.10
C TYR A 31 8.24 -11.98 10.94
N SER A 32 7.86 -12.99 10.13
CA SER A 32 8.74 -14.13 9.88
C SER A 32 10.07 -13.74 9.23
N ALA A 33 10.05 -12.80 8.27
CA ALA A 33 11.28 -12.31 7.66
C ALA A 33 12.15 -11.54 8.68
N PHE A 34 11.53 -10.72 9.52
CA PHE A 34 12.23 -9.93 10.54
C PHE A 34 12.75 -10.78 11.70
N GLU A 35 12.08 -11.91 12.04
CA GLU A 35 12.68 -12.91 12.95
C GLU A 35 14.02 -13.43 12.40
N GLY A 36 14.09 -13.70 11.09
CA GLY A 36 15.34 -14.09 10.44
C GLY A 36 16.40 -12.98 10.48
N ILE A 37 16.01 -11.72 10.25
CA ILE A 37 16.91 -10.56 10.34
C ILE A 37 17.47 -10.42 11.77
N LEU A 38 16.60 -10.52 12.79
CA LEU A 38 17.02 -10.44 14.20
C LEU A 38 17.92 -11.61 14.60
N ALA A 39 17.67 -12.82 14.09
CA ALA A 39 18.52 -13.98 14.31
C ALA A 39 19.92 -13.78 13.74
N ASP A 40 20.04 -13.29 12.50
CA ASP A 40 21.33 -13.00 11.86
C ASP A 40 22.10 -11.88 12.55
N ALA A 41 21.39 -10.94 13.13
CA ALA A 41 21.99 -9.87 13.94
C ALA A 41 22.31 -10.31 15.39
N GLY A 42 22.06 -11.57 15.77
CA GLY A 42 22.23 -12.05 17.14
C GLY A 42 21.27 -11.43 18.17
N ALA A 43 20.13 -10.91 17.70
CA ALA A 43 19.18 -10.13 18.48
C ALA A 43 17.80 -10.82 18.64
N HIS A 44 17.74 -12.15 18.59
CA HIS A 44 16.54 -12.97 18.71
C HIS A 44 15.76 -12.82 20.04
N HIS A 45 16.33 -12.11 21.02
CA HIS A 45 15.68 -11.78 22.29
C HIS A 45 14.74 -10.57 22.18
N LEU A 46 14.77 -9.83 21.08
CA LEU A 46 13.90 -8.66 20.86
C LEU A 46 12.51 -9.09 20.39
N ASP A 47 11.51 -8.30 20.77
CA ASP A 47 10.15 -8.44 20.24
C ASP A 47 10.12 -8.03 18.76
N VAL A 48 9.87 -9.00 17.89
CA VAL A 48 9.89 -8.79 16.45
C VAL A 48 8.82 -7.79 15.99
N LYS A 49 7.66 -7.73 16.67
CA LYS A 49 6.58 -6.81 16.30
C LYS A 49 6.97 -5.38 16.59
N ALA A 50 7.50 -5.12 17.80
CA ALA A 50 7.98 -3.79 18.17
C ALA A 50 9.13 -3.34 17.27
N PHE A 51 10.04 -4.26 16.92
CA PHE A 51 11.14 -3.97 16.00
C PHE A 51 10.65 -3.63 14.60
N TRP A 52 9.75 -4.43 14.04
CA TRP A 52 9.17 -4.21 12.73
C TRP A 52 8.33 -2.91 12.68
N GLU A 53 7.52 -2.61 13.71
CA GLU A 53 6.74 -1.38 13.79
C GLU A 53 7.64 -0.14 13.82
N HIS A 54 8.76 -0.20 14.54
CA HIS A 54 9.73 0.89 14.53
C HIS A 54 10.33 1.07 13.13
N TRP A 55 10.74 -0.03 12.48
CA TRP A 55 11.24 0.01 11.11
C TRP A 55 10.22 0.59 10.12
N GLU A 56 8.95 0.18 10.20
CA GLU A 56 7.88 0.71 9.36
C GLU A 56 7.70 2.22 9.54
N HIS A 57 7.71 2.71 10.78
CA HIS A 57 7.64 4.14 11.08
C HIS A 57 8.84 4.90 10.48
N ARG A 58 10.04 4.36 10.57
CA ARG A 58 11.24 4.97 9.96
C ARG A 58 11.12 5.00 8.44
N ASN A 59 10.60 3.92 7.84
CA ASN A 59 10.37 3.81 6.42
C ASN A 59 9.41 4.91 5.92
N ILE A 60 8.26 5.06 6.56
CA ILE A 60 7.26 6.10 6.23
C ILE A 60 7.86 7.51 6.39
N ALA A 61 8.70 7.76 7.38
CA ALA A 61 9.35 9.05 7.57
C ALA A 61 10.27 9.43 6.40
N HIS A 62 10.83 8.46 5.70
CA HIS A 62 11.65 8.68 4.51
C HIS A 62 10.82 9.06 3.27
N TYR A 63 9.54 8.70 3.19
CA TYR A 63 8.67 9.04 2.04
C TYR A 63 8.44 10.56 1.87
N TRP A 64 8.69 11.35 2.89
CA TRP A 64 8.60 12.82 2.87
C TRP A 64 9.90 13.52 2.46
N LYS A 65 10.98 12.75 2.29
CA LYS A 65 12.31 13.27 1.95
C LYS A 65 12.54 13.20 0.43
N PRO A 66 13.61 13.81 -0.10
CA PRO A 66 14.01 13.63 -1.49
C PRO A 66 14.05 12.14 -1.87
N TYR A 67 13.59 11.85 -3.08
CA TYR A 67 13.44 10.48 -3.55
C TYR A 67 14.73 9.66 -3.42
N ARG A 68 14.57 8.48 -2.88
CA ARG A 68 15.51 7.35 -2.91
C ARG A 68 14.71 6.12 -3.35
N SER A 69 15.34 5.08 -3.87
CA SER A 69 14.67 3.82 -4.15
C SER A 69 14.09 3.21 -2.86
N TYR A 70 13.07 2.37 -3.00
CA TYR A 70 12.47 1.70 -1.84
C TYR A 70 13.49 0.79 -1.14
N ARG A 71 14.38 0.14 -1.92
CA ARG A 71 15.50 -0.65 -1.36
C ARG A 71 16.38 0.20 -0.44
N GLU A 72 16.85 1.37 -0.92
CA GLU A 72 17.68 2.27 -0.11
C GLU A 72 16.96 2.75 1.14
N ILE A 73 15.67 3.08 1.04
CA ILE A 73 14.86 3.48 2.21
C ILE A 73 14.76 2.34 3.21
N CYS A 74 14.49 1.11 2.75
CA CYS A 74 14.38 -0.05 3.63
C CYS A 74 15.69 -0.36 4.35
N GLU A 75 16.82 -0.29 3.65
CA GLU A 75 18.16 -0.49 4.23
C GLU A 75 18.48 0.58 5.29
N LEU A 76 18.27 1.85 4.94
CA LEU A 76 18.48 2.97 5.89
C LEU A 76 17.59 2.85 7.13
N SER A 77 16.31 2.53 6.93
CA SER A 77 15.34 2.36 8.02
C SER A 77 15.72 1.20 8.93
N LEU A 78 16.29 0.12 8.38
CA LEU A 78 16.74 -1.01 9.15
C LEU A 78 17.99 -0.64 9.97
N ALA A 79 18.96 0.05 9.39
CA ALA A 79 20.14 0.55 10.11
C ALA A 79 19.75 1.50 11.26
N GLU A 80 18.81 2.44 11.02
CA GLU A 80 18.26 3.33 12.04
C GLU A 80 17.55 2.54 13.16
N THR A 81 16.84 1.46 12.80
CA THR A 81 16.13 0.61 13.76
C THR A 81 17.11 -0.19 14.62
N PHE A 82 18.14 -0.78 14.02
CA PHE A 82 19.22 -1.44 14.79
C PHE A 82 19.87 -0.48 15.79
N ALA A 83 20.17 0.75 15.36
CA ALA A 83 20.74 1.76 16.24
C ALA A 83 19.80 2.09 17.42
N HIS A 84 18.48 2.22 17.15
CA HIS A 84 17.47 2.49 18.18
C HIS A 84 17.42 1.37 19.24
N PHE A 85 17.43 0.12 18.82
CA PHE A 85 17.42 -1.04 19.71
C PHE A 85 18.80 -1.41 20.25
N ARG A 86 19.85 -0.63 19.93
CA ARG A 86 21.24 -0.86 20.34
C ARG A 86 21.78 -2.24 19.91
N VAL A 87 21.39 -2.68 18.73
CA VAL A 87 21.85 -3.91 18.10
C VAL A 87 22.93 -3.57 17.08
N SER A 88 24.02 -4.32 17.08
CA SER A 88 25.03 -4.25 16.01
C SER A 88 24.55 -5.07 14.82
N GLY A 89 23.84 -4.41 13.88
CA GLY A 89 23.29 -5.04 12.67
C GLY A 89 23.58 -4.23 11.42
N ASP A 90 23.67 -4.90 10.27
CA ASP A 90 23.84 -4.27 8.97
C ASP A 90 22.47 -4.06 8.31
N GLY A 91 22.18 -2.84 7.84
CA GLY A 91 20.95 -2.52 7.11
C GLY A 91 20.70 -3.41 5.88
N ARG A 92 21.76 -3.96 5.27
CA ARG A 92 21.68 -4.91 4.15
C ARG A 92 21.01 -6.24 4.50
N LEU A 93 20.83 -6.58 5.77
CA LEU A 93 20.02 -7.72 6.20
C LEU A 93 18.56 -7.60 5.76
N ILE A 94 18.12 -6.41 5.30
CA ILE A 94 16.79 -6.21 4.72
C ILE A 94 16.54 -7.07 3.47
N GLU A 95 17.56 -7.57 2.80
CA GLU A 95 17.39 -8.48 1.65
C GLU A 95 16.56 -9.71 2.01
N ARG A 96 16.64 -10.22 3.25
CA ARG A 96 15.77 -11.30 3.73
C ARG A 96 14.27 -10.96 3.63
N TYR A 97 13.93 -9.69 3.86
CA TYR A 97 12.55 -9.23 3.72
C TYR A 97 12.11 -9.29 2.25
N PHE A 98 12.96 -8.87 1.31
CA PHE A 98 12.64 -8.92 -0.13
C PHE A 98 12.58 -10.37 -0.65
N GLU A 99 13.46 -11.26 -0.17
CA GLU A 99 13.43 -12.68 -0.47
C GLU A 99 12.15 -13.39 0.01
N ALA A 100 11.45 -12.82 0.98
CA ALA A 100 10.19 -13.33 1.47
C ALA A 100 8.99 -12.96 0.59
N PHE A 101 9.07 -11.93 -0.26
CA PHE A 101 7.96 -11.41 -1.08
C PHE A 101 7.23 -12.46 -1.91
N PRO A 102 7.89 -13.44 -2.56
CA PRO A 102 7.19 -14.49 -3.31
C PRO A 102 6.28 -15.38 -2.45
N ARG A 103 6.48 -15.39 -1.13
CA ARG A 103 5.72 -16.20 -0.17
C ARG A 103 4.67 -15.40 0.61
N PHE A 104 4.52 -14.10 0.31
CA PHE A 104 3.47 -13.29 0.92
C PHE A 104 2.09 -13.76 0.45
N PHE A 105 1.07 -13.55 1.26
CA PHE A 105 -0.29 -14.00 0.96
C PHE A 105 -1.10 -12.86 0.36
N LEU A 106 -1.83 -13.17 -0.73
CA LEU A 106 -2.95 -12.34 -1.15
C LEU A 106 -4.13 -12.57 -0.19
N TYR A 107 -4.90 -11.54 0.09
CA TYR A 107 -6.18 -11.76 0.78
C TYR A 107 -7.14 -12.57 -0.12
N ASP A 108 -8.01 -13.37 0.50
CA ASP A 108 -8.88 -14.35 -0.18
C ASP A 108 -9.84 -13.72 -1.20
N ASP A 109 -10.23 -12.47 -0.96
CA ASP A 109 -11.14 -11.71 -1.83
C ASP A 109 -10.45 -11.14 -3.08
N VAL A 110 -9.10 -11.11 -3.15
CA VAL A 110 -8.37 -10.30 -4.12
C VAL A 110 -8.50 -10.81 -5.54
N LEU A 111 -8.08 -12.05 -5.82
CA LEU A 111 -8.01 -12.53 -7.20
C LEU A 111 -9.38 -12.53 -7.86
N ARG A 112 -10.38 -13.11 -7.20
CA ARG A 112 -11.75 -13.16 -7.74
C ARG A 112 -12.35 -11.79 -7.97
N THR A 113 -12.08 -10.83 -7.06
CA THR A 113 -12.61 -9.47 -7.19
C THR A 113 -11.94 -8.73 -8.33
N LEU A 114 -10.61 -8.77 -8.43
CA LEU A 114 -9.89 -8.12 -9.52
C LEU A 114 -10.28 -8.73 -10.88
N ASP A 115 -10.54 -10.04 -10.97
CA ASP A 115 -11.00 -10.68 -12.21
C ASP A 115 -12.40 -10.23 -12.62
N ARG A 116 -13.31 -10.03 -11.65
CA ARG A 116 -14.65 -9.49 -11.95
C ARG A 116 -14.56 -8.03 -12.40
N LEU A 117 -13.82 -7.21 -11.69
CA LEU A 117 -13.66 -5.78 -11.99
C LEU A 117 -13.00 -5.56 -13.35
N SER A 118 -11.99 -6.34 -13.71
CA SER A 118 -11.26 -6.18 -14.98
C SER A 118 -12.11 -6.44 -16.24
N ARG A 119 -13.28 -7.03 -16.08
CA ARG A 119 -14.23 -7.24 -17.21
C ARG A 119 -14.92 -5.93 -17.64
N ARG A 120 -14.94 -4.92 -16.78
CA ARG A 120 -15.66 -3.67 -16.99
C ARG A 120 -14.85 -2.42 -16.80
N TYR A 121 -13.80 -2.50 -15.98
CA TYR A 121 -12.98 -1.36 -15.57
C TYR A 121 -11.52 -1.61 -15.88
N ARG A 122 -10.82 -0.56 -16.26
CA ARG A 122 -9.35 -0.59 -16.27
C ARG A 122 -8.85 -0.64 -14.84
N LEU A 123 -7.82 -1.45 -14.60
CA LEU A 123 -7.24 -1.62 -13.28
C LEU A 123 -5.82 -1.09 -13.22
N ALA A 124 -5.50 -0.40 -12.12
CA ALA A 124 -4.14 0.08 -11.84
C ALA A 124 -3.66 -0.34 -10.46
N VAL A 125 -2.35 -0.43 -10.29
CA VAL A 125 -1.71 -0.47 -8.97
C VAL A 125 -0.99 0.84 -8.69
N VAL A 126 -0.99 1.26 -7.41
CA VAL A 126 -0.33 2.47 -6.92
C VAL A 126 0.42 2.11 -5.64
N SER A 127 1.72 1.83 -5.74
CA SER A 127 2.48 1.23 -4.63
C SER A 127 3.81 1.95 -4.37
N ASN A 128 4.10 2.15 -3.09
CA ASN A 128 5.36 2.72 -2.60
C ASN A 128 6.50 1.68 -2.67
N ILE A 129 6.89 1.27 -3.87
CA ILE A 129 7.84 0.18 -4.09
C ILE A 129 8.65 0.39 -5.37
N ASP A 130 9.75 -0.34 -5.52
CA ASP A 130 10.50 -0.46 -6.77
C ASP A 130 9.87 -1.53 -7.68
N ASP A 131 10.02 -1.40 -9.00
CA ASP A 131 9.36 -2.26 -10.00
C ASP A 131 9.76 -3.73 -9.88
N ASP A 132 11.04 -4.00 -9.66
CA ASP A 132 11.56 -5.36 -9.51
C ASP A 132 11.03 -6.05 -8.24
N LEU A 133 10.89 -5.31 -7.14
CA LEU A 133 10.32 -5.81 -5.89
C LEU A 133 8.82 -6.09 -6.03
N LEU A 134 8.07 -5.25 -6.74
CA LEU A 134 6.67 -5.53 -7.06
C LEU A 134 6.54 -6.82 -7.86
N ALA A 135 7.44 -7.05 -8.81
CA ALA A 135 7.44 -8.26 -9.64
C ALA A 135 7.75 -9.55 -8.85
N LEU A 136 8.39 -9.46 -7.67
CA LEU A 136 8.61 -10.61 -6.79
C LEU A 136 7.35 -11.05 -6.05
N THR A 137 6.36 -10.18 -5.89
CA THR A 137 5.15 -10.46 -5.12
C THR A 137 4.28 -11.53 -5.78
N PRO A 138 3.36 -12.18 -5.03
CA PRO A 138 2.42 -13.16 -5.58
C PRO A 138 1.32 -12.52 -6.46
N LEU A 139 1.29 -11.20 -6.59
CA LEU A 139 0.31 -10.47 -7.42
C LEU A 139 0.62 -10.65 -8.92
N ARG A 140 0.42 -11.87 -9.42
CA ARG A 140 0.76 -12.32 -10.78
C ARG A 140 -0.35 -12.00 -11.78
N ARG A 141 -0.57 -10.71 -12.05
CA ARG A 141 -1.53 -10.31 -13.10
C ARG A 141 -1.07 -9.05 -13.82
N ASN A 142 -1.57 -8.86 -15.04
CA ASN A 142 -1.38 -7.62 -15.77
C ASN A 142 -2.38 -6.57 -15.27
N PHE A 143 -1.89 -5.37 -15.05
CA PHE A 143 -2.67 -4.17 -14.81
C PHE A 143 -2.55 -3.24 -16.01
N ASP A 144 -3.63 -2.50 -16.29
CA ASP A 144 -3.62 -1.51 -17.39
C ASP A 144 -2.68 -0.35 -17.11
N LEU A 145 -2.41 -0.08 -15.83
CA LEU A 145 -1.46 0.93 -15.39
C LEU A 145 -0.75 0.47 -14.12
N VAL A 146 0.56 0.61 -14.11
CA VAL A 146 1.41 0.32 -12.94
C VAL A 146 2.12 1.58 -12.54
N CYS A 147 1.77 2.12 -11.35
CA CYS A 147 2.39 3.29 -10.74
C CYS A 147 3.17 2.84 -9.51
N THR A 148 4.50 2.87 -9.62
CA THR A 148 5.40 2.60 -8.50
C THR A 148 6.12 3.87 -8.07
N ALA A 149 6.64 3.89 -6.85
CA ALA A 149 7.48 4.99 -6.39
C ALA A 149 8.70 5.18 -7.30
N GLN A 150 9.25 4.10 -7.85
CA GLN A 150 10.36 4.15 -8.80
C GLN A 150 9.99 4.91 -10.07
N ARG A 151 8.84 4.62 -10.68
CA ARG A 151 8.37 5.28 -11.91
C ARG A 151 8.00 6.74 -11.68
N ALA A 152 7.35 7.03 -10.55
CA ALA A 152 6.94 8.37 -10.20
C ALA A 152 8.10 9.25 -9.68
N ARG A 153 9.21 8.65 -9.26
CA ARG A 153 10.30 9.31 -8.53
C ARG A 153 9.79 10.04 -7.30
N GLY A 154 8.88 9.38 -6.56
CA GLY A 154 8.25 9.91 -5.36
C GLY A 154 7.25 8.93 -4.75
N TYR A 155 6.75 9.26 -3.60
CA TYR A 155 5.96 8.37 -2.74
C TYR A 155 4.54 8.91 -2.50
N LYS A 156 3.64 8.04 -2.05
CA LYS A 156 2.56 8.45 -1.16
C LYS A 156 3.22 8.69 0.21
N PRO A 157 2.95 9.66 0.99
CA PRO A 157 1.80 10.56 1.03
C PRO A 157 2.05 11.96 0.42
N ASP A 158 3.21 12.29 -0.11
CA ASP A 158 3.50 13.63 -0.63
C ASP A 158 2.70 14.01 -1.91
N GLY A 159 1.92 13.07 -2.40
CA GLY A 159 1.07 13.21 -3.58
C GLY A 159 1.78 12.97 -4.92
N THR A 160 3.11 12.79 -4.96
CA THR A 160 3.86 12.62 -6.23
C THR A 160 3.40 11.36 -6.97
N LEU A 161 3.24 10.25 -6.26
CA LEU A 161 2.78 9.01 -6.88
C LEU A 161 1.33 9.10 -7.39
N PHE A 162 0.46 9.82 -6.70
CA PHE A 162 -0.92 10.05 -7.17
C PHE A 162 -0.98 11.05 -8.34
N ARG A 163 -0.12 12.06 -8.37
CA ARG A 163 0.01 12.94 -9.56
C ARG A 163 0.47 12.13 -10.78
N HIS A 164 1.38 11.17 -10.59
CA HIS A 164 1.80 10.25 -11.64
C HIS A 164 0.62 9.38 -12.13
N LEU A 165 -0.18 8.81 -11.23
CA LEU A 165 -1.41 8.08 -11.58
C LEU A 165 -2.34 8.95 -12.44
N ILE A 166 -2.68 10.15 -11.98
CA ILE A 166 -3.61 11.06 -12.66
C ILE A 166 -3.10 11.41 -14.06
N ALA A 167 -1.81 11.69 -14.20
CA ALA A 167 -1.21 12.05 -15.49
C ALA A 167 -1.23 10.91 -16.52
N HIS A 168 -1.22 9.64 -16.08
CA HIS A 168 -1.17 8.46 -16.96
C HIS A 168 -2.50 7.68 -17.01
N ALA A 169 -3.52 8.13 -16.28
CA ALA A 169 -4.81 7.43 -16.18
C ALA A 169 -5.59 7.35 -17.51
N ALA A 170 -5.34 8.26 -18.46
CA ALA A 170 -6.12 8.43 -19.70
C ALA A 170 -7.64 8.56 -19.44
N CYS A 171 -8.01 9.21 -18.35
CA CYS A 171 -9.37 9.59 -17.96
C CYS A 171 -9.31 10.78 -17.00
N ASN A 172 -10.46 11.39 -16.70
CA ASN A 172 -10.52 12.49 -15.76
C ASN A 172 -10.28 11.99 -14.33
N ARG A 173 -9.81 12.86 -13.46
CA ARG A 173 -9.53 12.55 -12.06
C ARG A 173 -10.76 12.03 -11.30
N ASP A 174 -11.93 12.60 -11.55
CA ASP A 174 -13.22 12.20 -10.96
C ASP A 174 -13.74 10.85 -11.47
N GLU A 175 -13.12 10.32 -12.54
CA GLU A 175 -13.37 8.98 -13.07
C GLU A 175 -12.40 7.92 -12.50
N ILE A 176 -11.56 8.30 -11.52
CA ILE A 176 -10.64 7.40 -10.81
C ILE A 176 -11.21 7.07 -9.43
N LEU A 177 -11.41 5.78 -9.15
CA LEU A 177 -11.67 5.28 -7.80
C LEU A 177 -10.40 4.61 -7.27
N HIS A 178 -9.79 5.20 -6.24
CA HIS A 178 -8.65 4.57 -5.55
C HIS A 178 -9.11 3.77 -4.34
N SER A 179 -8.49 2.62 -4.11
CA SER A 179 -8.75 1.74 -2.97
C SER A 179 -7.45 1.42 -2.26
N GLY A 180 -7.34 1.80 -0.99
CA GLY A 180 -6.12 1.61 -0.22
C GLY A 180 -6.39 1.44 1.27
N GLN A 181 -5.48 0.77 1.97
CA GLN A 181 -5.60 0.46 3.39
C GLN A 181 -5.01 1.54 4.29
N SER A 182 -4.01 2.28 3.80
CA SER A 182 -3.26 3.19 4.66
C SER A 182 -3.93 4.55 4.79
N GLN A 183 -4.28 4.92 6.02
CA GLN A 183 -4.75 6.27 6.31
C GLN A 183 -3.67 7.32 6.01
N PHE A 184 -2.42 7.01 6.32
CA PHE A 184 -1.30 7.97 6.29
C PHE A 184 -0.61 8.08 4.94
N THR A 185 -0.87 7.17 4.01
CA THR A 185 -0.33 7.24 2.67
C THR A 185 -1.43 7.46 1.62
N ASP A 186 -2.50 6.66 1.63
CA ASP A 186 -3.54 6.75 0.61
C ASP A 186 -4.47 7.94 0.81
N LEU A 187 -4.98 8.13 2.05
CA LEU A 187 -5.87 9.26 2.32
C LEU A 187 -5.11 10.59 2.30
N VAL A 188 -3.96 10.67 2.98
CA VAL A 188 -3.15 11.90 3.05
C VAL A 188 -2.64 12.29 1.66
N GLY A 189 -2.22 11.33 0.85
CA GLY A 189 -1.66 11.62 -0.48
C GLY A 189 -2.72 11.88 -1.56
N GLY A 190 -3.85 11.17 -1.52
CA GLY A 190 -4.83 11.19 -2.60
C GLY A 190 -5.98 12.18 -2.41
N LYS A 191 -6.50 12.33 -1.18
CA LYS A 191 -7.65 13.24 -0.92
C LYS A 191 -7.37 14.71 -1.24
N PRO A 192 -6.21 15.30 -0.91
CA PRO A 192 -5.89 16.68 -1.29
C PRO A 192 -5.84 16.89 -2.81
N LEU A 193 -5.59 15.83 -3.58
CA LEU A 193 -5.62 15.87 -5.04
C LEU A 193 -7.03 15.67 -5.62
N GLY A 194 -8.06 15.49 -4.78
CA GLY A 194 -9.45 15.34 -5.18
C GLY A 194 -9.80 13.97 -5.76
N LEU A 195 -9.05 12.93 -5.42
CA LEU A 195 -9.41 11.56 -5.77
C LEU A 195 -10.59 11.07 -4.92
N THR A 196 -11.46 10.26 -5.54
CA THR A 196 -12.44 9.44 -4.80
C THR A 196 -11.71 8.24 -4.22
N ILE A 197 -11.77 8.08 -2.88
CA ILE A 197 -11.03 7.02 -2.17
C ILE A 197 -11.97 6.14 -1.34
N ALA A 198 -11.91 4.85 -1.59
CA ALA A 198 -12.44 3.81 -0.73
C ALA A 198 -11.32 3.35 0.23
N TRP A 199 -11.46 3.64 1.51
CA TRP A 199 -10.56 3.11 2.53
C TRP A 199 -10.89 1.65 2.83
N ILE A 200 -9.93 0.77 2.54
CA ILE A 200 -10.06 -0.67 2.78
C ILE A 200 -9.55 -0.99 4.18
N ASN A 201 -10.46 -0.89 5.14
CA ASN A 201 -10.17 -1.04 6.57
C ASN A 201 -10.16 -2.52 7.01
N ARG A 202 -9.21 -3.30 6.49
CA ARG A 202 -9.06 -4.74 6.80
C ARG A 202 -8.84 -5.05 8.28
N ARG A 203 -8.38 -4.06 9.04
CA ARG A 203 -8.03 -4.22 10.46
C ARG A 203 -9.12 -3.75 11.42
N ALA A 204 -10.24 -3.24 10.92
CA ALA A 204 -11.33 -2.66 11.70
C ALA A 204 -10.84 -1.60 12.73
N ILE A 205 -9.86 -0.78 12.35
CA ILE A 205 -9.31 0.29 13.20
C ILE A 205 -10.11 1.58 13.03
N GLY A 206 -10.03 2.47 14.02
CA GLY A 206 -10.61 3.81 13.93
C GLY A 206 -9.92 4.68 12.88
N LEU A 207 -10.67 5.63 12.32
CA LEU A 207 -10.08 6.68 11.48
C LEU A 207 -9.38 7.69 12.37
N ASP A 208 -8.12 7.96 12.08
CA ASP A 208 -7.36 9.00 12.77
C ASP A 208 -7.97 10.37 12.46
N PRO A 209 -8.29 11.19 13.48
CA PRO A 209 -8.92 12.50 13.28
C PRO A 209 -8.06 13.51 12.51
N SER A 210 -6.75 13.29 12.42
CA SER A 210 -5.81 14.17 11.72
C SER A 210 -5.73 13.91 10.21
N VAL A 211 -6.26 12.80 9.70
CA VAL A 211 -6.21 12.46 8.27
C VAL A 211 -7.50 12.87 7.54
N PRO A 212 -7.42 13.13 6.23
CA PRO A 212 -8.61 13.40 5.42
C PRO A 212 -9.60 12.23 5.47
N ARG A 213 -10.91 12.53 5.50
CA ARG A 213 -11.96 11.51 5.47
C ARG A 213 -12.00 10.81 4.11
N PRO A 214 -12.11 9.47 4.10
CA PRO A 214 -12.39 8.73 2.86
C PRO A 214 -13.82 9.00 2.38
N ASP A 215 -14.09 8.73 1.10
CA ASP A 215 -15.44 8.80 0.56
C ASP A 215 -16.24 7.54 0.95
N PHE A 216 -15.57 6.40 1.05
CA PHE A 216 -16.16 5.11 1.46
C PHE A 216 -15.23 4.35 2.39
N ILE A 217 -15.82 3.48 3.23
CA ILE A 217 -15.09 2.61 4.15
C ILE A 217 -15.62 1.19 3.96
N PHE A 218 -14.72 0.26 3.64
CA PHE A 218 -15.04 -1.15 3.44
C PHE A 218 -14.04 -2.05 4.17
N PRO A 219 -14.46 -3.25 4.61
CA PRO A 219 -13.55 -4.20 5.24
C PRO A 219 -12.63 -4.92 4.24
N ASP A 220 -13.01 -4.98 2.97
CA ASP A 220 -12.37 -5.73 1.90
C ASP A 220 -12.62 -5.09 0.53
N ILE A 221 -11.92 -5.57 -0.51
CA ILE A 221 -12.13 -5.04 -1.87
C ILE A 221 -13.37 -5.65 -2.56
N GLU A 222 -13.88 -6.80 -2.11
CA GLU A 222 -15.12 -7.37 -2.64
C GLU A 222 -16.32 -6.43 -2.42
N SER A 223 -16.30 -5.70 -1.33
CA SER A 223 -17.33 -4.71 -0.98
C SER A 223 -17.40 -3.54 -1.96
N LEU A 224 -16.40 -3.32 -2.82
CA LEU A 224 -16.45 -2.34 -3.91
C LEU A 224 -17.61 -2.62 -4.88
N SER A 225 -18.07 -3.87 -4.97
CA SER A 225 -19.27 -4.25 -5.73
C SER A 225 -20.54 -3.49 -5.33
N ARG A 226 -20.55 -2.85 -4.15
CA ARG A 226 -21.66 -2.00 -3.70
C ARG A 226 -21.64 -0.61 -4.32
N LEU A 227 -20.50 -0.18 -4.88
CA LEU A 227 -20.32 1.13 -5.48
C LEU A 227 -20.39 1.11 -6.99
N VAL A 228 -20.04 -0.01 -7.60
CA VAL A 228 -19.87 -0.15 -9.05
C VAL A 228 -20.68 -1.36 -9.56
N GLU A 229 -21.10 -1.27 -10.81
CA GLU A 229 -21.73 -2.40 -11.49
C GLU A 229 -20.68 -3.49 -11.80
N LEU A 230 -21.02 -4.76 -11.55
CA LEU A 230 -20.14 -5.92 -11.79
C LEU A 230 -20.64 -6.77 -12.94
#